data_ac32b1c26a0b91898b13c1d4efe7ff3c
#
_entry.id   ac32b1c26a0b91898b13c1d4efe7ff3c
#
_cell.length_a   1.000
_cell.length_b   1.000
_cell.length_c   1.000
_cell.angle_alpha   90.00
_cell.angle_beta   90.00
_cell.angle_gamma   90.00
#
_symmetry.space_group_name_H-M   'P 1'
#
loop_
_entity.id
_entity.type
_entity.pdbx_description
1 polymer ?
#
loop_
_entity_poly.entity_id
_entity_poly.type
_entity_poly.pdbx_seq_one_letter_code
_entity_poly.pdbx_strand_id
1 'polypeptide(L)'
;MYVSLVSIHAKAEFLEPFLEATRANAAAAVKEPGNVRFDVLRSVEDPTRILLYEAYRDAAASAAHKETAHYLRWRETVADW
;
A
#
# COMPACT_ATOMS: atom_id res chain seq x y z
N MET A 1 -11.45 -15.05 1.59
CA MET A 1 -10.83 -13.72 1.48
C MET A 1 -9.40 -13.78 1.95
N TYR A 2 -8.52 -13.11 1.25
CA TYR A 2 -7.09 -13.05 1.58
C TYR A 2 -6.76 -11.65 2.10
N VAL A 3 -6.21 -11.54 3.31
CA VAL A 3 -5.91 -10.24 3.95
C VAL A 3 -4.41 -10.14 4.23
N SER A 4 -3.81 -9.02 3.84
CA SER A 4 -2.43 -8.66 4.15
C SER A 4 -2.39 -7.40 5.00
N LEU A 5 -1.56 -7.42 6.02
CA LEU A 5 -1.25 -6.23 6.82
C LEU A 5 0.22 -5.91 6.61
N VAL A 6 0.49 -4.72 6.07
CA VAL A 6 1.86 -4.27 5.80
C VAL A 6 2.19 -3.14 6.76
N SER A 7 3.10 -3.40 7.69
CA SER A 7 3.54 -2.41 8.67
C SER A 7 4.79 -1.70 8.15
N ILE A 8 4.74 -0.37 8.09
CA ILE A 8 5.80 0.44 7.52
C ILE A 8 6.20 1.53 8.51
N HIS A 9 7.51 1.77 8.60
CA HIS A 9 8.05 2.90 9.34
C HIS A 9 8.79 3.80 8.35
N ALA A 10 8.14 4.88 7.92
CA ALA A 10 8.71 5.83 6.97
C ALA A 10 9.68 6.78 7.68
N LYS A 11 10.73 7.21 6.98
CA LYS A 11 11.62 8.27 7.49
C LYS A 11 10.85 9.58 7.53
N ALA A 12 11.01 10.35 8.62
CA ALA A 12 10.25 11.57 8.83
C ALA A 12 10.37 12.57 7.66
N GLU A 13 11.57 12.71 7.10
CA GLU A 13 11.82 13.64 6.00
C GLU A 13 11.15 13.21 4.68
N PHE A 14 10.75 11.94 4.57
CA PHE A 14 10.10 11.41 3.37
C PHE A 14 8.62 11.09 3.58
N LEU A 15 8.07 11.42 4.76
CA LEU A 15 6.70 11.03 5.11
C LEU A 15 5.66 11.52 4.10
N GLU A 16 5.68 12.80 3.73
CA GLU A 16 4.66 13.35 2.83
C GLU A 16 4.74 12.75 1.42
N PRO A 17 5.92 12.68 0.76
CA PRO A 17 6.01 12.01 -0.53
C PRO A 17 5.69 10.51 -0.45
N PHE A 18 6.01 9.86 0.67
CA PHE A 18 5.63 8.46 0.88
C PHE A 18 4.11 8.30 0.90
N LEU A 19 3.41 9.15 1.64
CA LEU A 19 1.95 9.09 1.73
C LEU A 19 1.31 9.37 0.38
N GLU A 20 1.82 10.35 -0.37
CA GLU A 20 1.30 10.68 -1.69
C GLU A 20 1.45 9.50 -2.66
N ALA A 21 2.64 8.89 -2.72
CA ALA A 21 2.89 7.72 -3.58
C ALA A 21 2.01 6.54 -3.16
N THR A 22 1.84 6.33 -1.86
CA THR A 22 1.04 5.23 -1.33
C THR A 22 -0.45 5.41 -1.61
N ARG A 23 -0.96 6.64 -1.50
CA ARG A 23 -2.35 6.95 -1.85
C ARG A 23 -2.62 6.70 -3.34
N ALA A 24 -1.65 7.06 -4.20
CA ALA A 24 -1.79 6.82 -5.64
C ALA A 24 -1.85 5.32 -5.95
N ASN A 25 -0.99 4.53 -5.29
CA ASN A 25 -1.02 3.08 -5.43
C ASN A 25 -2.35 2.49 -4.93
N ALA A 26 -2.82 2.94 -3.78
CA ALA A 26 -4.09 2.49 -3.23
C ALA A 26 -5.26 2.81 -4.14
N ALA A 27 -5.30 4.02 -4.71
CA ALA A 27 -6.36 4.44 -5.62
C ALA A 27 -6.40 3.58 -6.88
N ALA A 28 -5.25 3.15 -7.38
CA ALA A 28 -5.18 2.25 -8.52
C ALA A 28 -5.52 0.80 -8.12
N ALA A 29 -5.08 0.38 -6.95
CA ALA A 29 -5.30 -0.99 -6.46
C ALA A 29 -6.78 -1.32 -6.29
N VAL A 30 -7.60 -0.37 -5.80
CA VAL A 30 -9.03 -0.62 -5.58
C VAL A 30 -9.79 -0.85 -6.88
N LYS A 31 -9.20 -0.54 -8.03
CA LYS A 31 -9.79 -0.80 -9.35
C LYS A 31 -9.44 -2.19 -9.89
N GLU A 32 -8.55 -2.92 -9.23
CA GLU A 32 -8.20 -4.28 -9.63
C GLU A 32 -9.38 -5.21 -9.38
N PRO A 33 -9.69 -6.15 -10.30
CA PRO A 33 -10.87 -7.00 -10.18
C PRO A 33 -10.94 -7.82 -8.90
N GLY A 34 -9.81 -8.23 -8.36
CA GLY A 34 -9.76 -9.07 -7.16
C GLY A 34 -9.56 -8.30 -5.87
N ASN A 35 -9.43 -6.98 -5.92
CA ASN A 35 -9.26 -6.17 -4.71
C ASN A 35 -10.60 -5.93 -4.05
N VAL A 36 -10.68 -6.17 -2.74
CA VAL A 36 -11.87 -5.91 -1.92
C VAL A 36 -11.70 -4.61 -1.15
N ARG A 37 -10.48 -4.35 -0.66
CA ARG A 37 -10.20 -3.19 0.16
C ARG A 37 -8.71 -2.86 0.15
N PHE A 38 -8.39 -1.58 0.18
CA PHE A 38 -7.00 -1.12 0.35
C PHE A 38 -7.03 0.16 1.16
N ASP A 39 -6.72 0.05 2.45
CA ASP A 39 -6.72 1.19 3.37
C ASP A 39 -5.30 1.59 3.73
N VAL A 40 -5.05 2.88 3.74
CA VAL A 40 -3.80 3.47 4.21
C VAL A 40 -4.07 4.07 5.59
N LEU A 41 -3.52 3.45 6.62
CA LEU A 41 -3.75 3.84 8.01
C LEU A 41 -2.48 4.44 8.58
N ARG A 42 -2.63 5.43 9.43
CA ARG A 42 -1.50 6.11 10.06
C ARG A 42 -1.69 6.13 11.57
N SER A 43 -0.63 5.84 12.32
CA SER A 43 -0.67 5.89 13.78
C SER A 43 -0.93 7.32 14.26
N VAL A 44 -1.83 7.45 15.23
CA VAL A 44 -2.09 8.74 15.89
C VAL A 44 -0.92 9.14 16.79
N GLU A 45 -0.27 8.14 17.40
CA GLU A 45 0.83 8.39 18.34
C GLU A 45 2.16 8.66 17.62
N ASP A 46 2.40 7.98 16.50
CA ASP A 46 3.62 8.14 15.71
C ASP A 46 3.25 8.25 14.23
N PRO A 47 3.17 9.48 13.69
CA PRO A 47 2.75 9.69 12.30
C PRO A 47 3.63 9.04 11.24
N THR A 48 4.85 8.62 11.58
CA THR A 48 5.75 7.90 10.66
C THR A 48 5.43 6.42 10.57
N ARG A 49 4.53 5.91 11.41
CA ARG A 49 4.07 4.53 11.40
C ARG A 49 2.82 4.41 10.55
N ILE A 50 2.90 3.62 9.48
CA ILE A 50 1.85 3.44 8.50
C ILE A 50 1.49 1.95 8.45
N LEU A 51 0.20 1.64 8.35
CA LEU A 51 -0.30 0.29 8.17
C LEU A 51 -1.14 0.26 6.89
N LEU A 52 -0.80 -0.64 5.99
CA LEU A 52 -1.62 -0.90 4.82
C LEU A 52 -2.49 -2.13 5.11
N TYR A 53 -3.80 -1.96 5.06
CA TYR A 53 -4.77 -3.04 5.18
C TYR A 53 -5.26 -3.36 3.78
N GLU A 54 -4.88 -4.53 3.27
CA GLU A 54 -5.18 -4.95 1.91
C GLU A 54 -6.00 -6.24 1.96
N ALA A 55 -7.19 -6.22 1.36
CA ALA A 55 -8.02 -7.41 1.27
C ALA A 55 -8.27 -7.75 -0.19
N TYR A 56 -8.12 -9.03 -0.52
CA TYR A 56 -8.30 -9.57 -1.87
C TYR A 56 -9.26 -10.74 -1.82
N ARG A 57 -9.93 -10.99 -2.95
CA ARG A 57 -10.85 -12.12 -3.08
C ARG A 57 -10.17 -13.44 -2.74
N ASP A 58 -8.91 -13.62 -3.16
CA ASP A 58 -8.12 -14.82 -2.93
C ASP A 58 -6.63 -14.52 -3.04
N ALA A 59 -5.79 -15.52 -2.79
CA ALA A 59 -4.34 -15.38 -2.86
C ALA A 59 -3.85 -15.04 -4.27
N ALA A 60 -4.52 -15.54 -5.30
CA ALA A 60 -4.16 -15.24 -6.69
C ALA A 60 -4.34 -13.76 -7.01
N ALA A 61 -5.42 -13.14 -6.51
CA ALA A 61 -5.65 -11.71 -6.69
C ALA A 61 -4.60 -10.87 -5.99
N SER A 62 -4.17 -11.28 -4.78
CA SER A 62 -3.09 -10.62 -4.07
C SER A 62 -1.76 -10.72 -4.83
N ALA A 63 -1.46 -11.89 -5.39
CA ALA A 63 -0.26 -12.08 -6.19
C ALA A 63 -0.30 -11.22 -7.47
N ALA A 64 -1.47 -11.15 -8.12
CA ALA A 64 -1.65 -10.35 -9.33
C ALA A 64 -1.43 -8.86 -9.05
N HIS A 65 -1.84 -8.36 -7.88
CA HIS A 65 -1.58 -6.97 -7.47
C HIS A 65 -0.09 -6.65 -7.56
N LYS A 66 0.77 -7.54 -7.11
CA LYS A 66 2.22 -7.34 -7.08
C LYS A 66 2.88 -7.35 -8.46
N GLU A 67 2.14 -7.69 -9.50
CA GLU A 67 2.61 -7.66 -10.88
C GLU A 67 2.11 -6.44 -11.64
N THR A 68 1.27 -5.61 -11.02
CA THR A 68 0.71 -4.42 -11.67
C THR A 68 1.77 -3.31 -11.81
N ALA A 69 1.59 -2.47 -12.83
CA ALA A 69 2.48 -1.33 -13.05
C ALA A 69 2.47 -0.35 -11.87
N HIS A 70 1.30 -0.11 -11.27
CA HIS A 70 1.20 0.82 -10.14
C HIS A 70 1.90 0.28 -8.89
N TYR A 71 1.83 -1.03 -8.62
CA TYR A 71 2.55 -1.62 -7.49
C TYR A 71 4.06 -1.52 -7.70
N LEU A 72 4.55 -1.91 -8.88
CA LEU A 72 5.98 -1.88 -9.19
C LEU A 72 6.53 -0.46 -9.13
N ARG A 73 5.77 0.51 -9.62
CA ARG A 73 6.14 1.92 -9.53
C ARG A 73 6.22 2.39 -8.09
N TRP A 74 5.23 2.04 -7.28
CA TRP A 74 5.20 2.38 -5.86
C TRP A 74 6.41 1.80 -5.14
N ARG A 75 6.65 0.50 -5.31
CA ARG A 75 7.76 -0.21 -4.65
C ARG A 75 9.11 0.43 -4.99
N GLU A 76 9.32 0.78 -6.23
CA GLU A 76 10.55 1.42 -6.69
C GLU A 76 10.67 2.85 -6.14
N THR A 77 9.57 3.59 -6.14
CA THR A 77 9.54 4.97 -5.69
C THR A 77 9.85 5.10 -4.20
N VAL A 78 9.29 4.21 -3.36
CA VAL A 78 9.41 4.31 -1.90
C VAL A 78 10.58 3.50 -1.31
N ALA A 79 11.36 2.84 -2.14
CA ALA A 79 12.36 1.86 -1.69
C ALA A 79 13.32 2.40 -0.61
N ASP A 80 13.66 3.69 -0.67
CA ASP A 80 14.62 4.32 0.25
C ASP A 80 13.94 5.24 1.28
N TRP A 81 12.66 5.21 1.38
CA TRP A 81 11.89 6.08 2.26
C TRP A 81 11.43 5.39 3.53
#